data_ef9ee4279312eaea0863b422f81b8f23
#
_entry.id   ef9ee4279312eaea0863b422f81b8f23
#
_cell.length_a   1.000
_cell.length_b   1.000
_cell.length_c   1.000
_cell.angle_alpha   90.00
_cell.angle_beta   90.00
_cell.angle_gamma   90.00
#
_symmetry.space_group_name_H-M   'P 1'
#
loop_
_entity.id
_entity.type
_entity.pdbx_description
1 polymer ?
#
loop_
_entity_poly.entity_id
_entity_poly.type
_entity_poly.pdbx_seq_one_letter_code
_entity_poly.pdbx_strand_id
1 'polypeptide(L)'
;MLKFAKSGLLPPGDHAISLEELENFIGRGPGGGQSWDTSWRLQLLQEFKKRYQQLQAVGINEVYIDGSYATDKFHPNDMDVYFVVPRNIWRSGAEQALKDMDPEFWRFEPELGVDGKLGYPMAFRHHIEMYPVYLEHTPDHAECPEMVDPTIKFFRTDKYSHREKGIIKIQEVQA
;
A
#
# COMPACT_ATOMS: atom_id res chain seq x y z
N MET A 1 5.72 -2.02 -16.96
CA MET A 1 4.28 -1.70 -17.15
C MET A 1 3.46 -2.77 -16.44
N LEU A 2 2.55 -2.38 -15.56
CA LEU A 2 1.65 -3.30 -14.84
C LEU A 2 0.76 -4.07 -15.83
N LYS A 3 0.57 -5.36 -15.56
CA LYS A 3 -0.30 -6.22 -16.37
C LYS A 3 -0.90 -7.30 -15.47
N PHE A 4 -2.23 -7.35 -15.43
CA PHE A 4 -2.95 -8.37 -14.68
C PHE A 4 -2.95 -9.72 -15.40
N ALA A 5 -2.88 -10.80 -14.64
CA ALA A 5 -3.14 -12.14 -15.12
C ALA A 5 -4.65 -12.33 -15.41
N LYS A 6 -5.03 -13.46 -16.03
CA LYS A 6 -6.44 -13.79 -16.25
C LYS A 6 -7.29 -13.90 -14.97
N SER A 7 -6.63 -14.03 -13.82
CA SER A 7 -7.26 -14.03 -12.49
C SER A 7 -7.62 -12.64 -11.99
N GLY A 8 -7.23 -11.57 -12.69
CA GLY A 8 -7.36 -10.20 -12.22
C GLY A 8 -6.29 -9.74 -11.21
N LEU A 9 -5.36 -10.62 -10.85
CA LEU A 9 -4.27 -10.34 -9.93
C LEU A 9 -2.99 -9.97 -10.69
N LEU A 10 -2.11 -9.21 -10.06
CA LEU A 10 -0.73 -9.08 -10.54
C LEU A 10 -0.01 -10.42 -10.38
N PRO A 11 0.85 -10.81 -11.33
CA PRO A 11 1.73 -11.98 -11.17
C PRO A 11 2.58 -11.85 -9.90
N PRO A 12 2.97 -12.96 -9.23
CA PRO A 12 3.81 -12.90 -8.04
C PRO A 12 5.07 -12.05 -8.22
N GLY A 13 5.47 -11.35 -7.16
CA GLY A 13 6.65 -10.49 -7.11
C GLY A 13 6.32 -9.00 -6.95
N ASP A 14 7.37 -8.19 -6.90
CA ASP A 14 7.29 -6.74 -6.78
C ASP A 14 7.17 -6.11 -8.16
N HIS A 15 6.12 -5.34 -8.36
CA HIS A 15 5.91 -4.55 -9.57
C HIS A 15 6.29 -3.09 -9.30
N ALA A 16 7.55 -2.79 -9.54
CA ALA A 16 8.07 -1.46 -9.34
C ALA A 16 7.53 -0.46 -10.38
N ILE A 17 7.03 0.69 -9.90
CA ILE A 17 6.42 1.73 -10.72
C ILE A 17 6.55 3.09 -10.03
N SER A 18 6.72 4.16 -10.80
CA SER A 18 6.62 5.52 -10.26
C SER A 18 5.17 5.95 -10.05
N LEU A 19 4.95 6.98 -9.24
CA LEU A 19 3.61 7.56 -9.04
C LEU A 19 3.01 8.10 -10.35
N GLU A 20 3.84 8.68 -11.22
CA GLU A 20 3.41 9.17 -12.54
C GLU A 20 3.00 8.03 -13.46
N GLU A 21 3.81 6.96 -13.51
CA GLU A 21 3.48 5.78 -14.30
C GLU A 21 2.22 5.07 -13.80
N LEU A 22 2.02 5.03 -12.48
CA LEU A 22 0.80 4.47 -11.87
C LEU A 22 -0.44 5.30 -12.24
N GLU A 23 -0.35 6.62 -12.17
CA GLU A 23 -1.42 7.53 -12.59
C GLU A 23 -1.78 7.34 -14.07
N ASN A 24 -0.77 7.26 -14.93
CA ASN A 24 -0.94 6.98 -16.35
C ASN A 24 -1.53 5.60 -16.61
N PHE A 25 -1.15 4.59 -15.83
CA PHE A 25 -1.72 3.25 -15.92
C PHE A 25 -3.20 3.24 -15.54
N ILE A 26 -3.57 3.91 -14.45
CA ILE A 26 -4.97 4.05 -14.01
C ILE A 26 -5.81 4.76 -15.10
N GLY A 27 -5.28 5.83 -15.66
CA GLY A 27 -5.97 6.57 -16.73
C GLY A 27 -6.27 5.75 -17.99
N ARG A 28 -5.42 4.75 -18.30
CA ARG A 28 -5.62 3.85 -19.45
C ARG A 28 -6.55 2.67 -19.16
N GLY A 29 -6.78 2.37 -17.89
CA GLY A 29 -7.57 1.21 -17.47
C GLY A 29 -6.79 -0.12 -17.49
N PRO A 30 -7.43 -1.22 -17.05
CA PRO A 30 -6.78 -2.51 -16.84
C PRO A 30 -6.43 -3.26 -18.13
N GLY A 31 -6.97 -2.83 -19.28
CA GLY A 31 -6.79 -3.49 -20.57
C GLY A 31 -7.79 -4.63 -20.82
N GLY A 32 -7.61 -5.34 -21.95
CA GLY A 32 -8.44 -6.53 -22.26
C GLY A 32 -9.93 -6.27 -22.48
N GLY A 33 -10.34 -5.02 -22.73
CA GLY A 33 -11.75 -4.65 -22.88
C GLY A 33 -12.50 -4.47 -21.54
N GLN A 34 -11.80 -4.61 -20.41
CA GLN A 34 -12.32 -4.34 -19.09
C GLN A 34 -12.26 -2.83 -18.79
N SER A 35 -13.11 -2.38 -17.91
CA SER A 35 -13.10 -1.02 -17.37
C SER A 35 -13.02 -1.05 -15.86
N TRP A 36 -12.59 0.06 -15.27
CA TRP A 36 -12.64 0.29 -13.82
C TRP A 36 -13.11 1.72 -13.54
N ASP A 37 -13.43 1.99 -12.28
CA ASP A 37 -13.76 3.33 -11.82
C ASP A 37 -12.48 4.18 -11.74
N THR A 38 -12.11 4.73 -12.91
CA THR A 38 -10.89 5.55 -13.04
C THR A 38 -10.92 6.76 -12.11
N SER A 39 -12.07 7.44 -12.00
CA SER A 39 -12.24 8.61 -11.14
C SER A 39 -11.93 8.27 -9.67
N TRP A 40 -12.51 7.20 -9.18
CA TRP A 40 -12.33 6.76 -7.81
C TRP A 40 -10.87 6.32 -7.53
N ARG A 41 -10.29 5.54 -8.45
CA ARG A 41 -8.89 5.13 -8.32
C ARG A 41 -7.93 6.31 -8.32
N LEU A 42 -8.17 7.32 -9.14
CA LEU A 42 -7.36 8.54 -9.15
C LEU A 42 -7.55 9.35 -7.86
N GLN A 43 -8.76 9.40 -7.30
CA GLN A 43 -8.99 10.03 -6.00
C GLN A 43 -8.20 9.35 -4.88
N LEU A 44 -8.25 8.02 -4.79
CA LEU A 44 -7.43 7.25 -3.84
C LEU A 44 -5.93 7.50 -4.04
N LEU A 45 -5.46 7.55 -5.29
CA LEU A 45 -4.06 7.85 -5.59
C LEU A 45 -3.66 9.25 -5.13
N GLN A 46 -4.51 10.26 -5.28
CA GLN A 46 -4.22 11.62 -4.79
C GLN A 46 -4.13 11.68 -3.26
N GLU A 47 -5.00 10.99 -2.54
CA GLU A 47 -4.88 10.86 -1.09
C GLU A 47 -3.60 10.10 -0.70
N PHE A 48 -3.28 9.01 -1.38
CA PHE A 48 -2.04 8.27 -1.15
C PHE A 48 -0.79 9.13 -1.40
N LYS A 49 -0.73 9.92 -2.47
CA LYS A 49 0.40 10.81 -2.78
C LYS A 49 0.73 11.75 -1.62
N LYS A 50 -0.29 12.31 -0.96
CA LYS A 50 -0.09 13.17 0.22
C LYS A 50 0.58 12.39 1.36
N ARG A 51 0.15 11.16 1.61
CA ARG A 51 0.68 10.31 2.70
C ARG A 51 2.09 9.80 2.38
N TYR A 52 2.34 9.47 1.13
CA TYR A 52 3.66 9.09 0.66
C TYR A 52 4.68 10.24 0.85
N GLN A 53 4.31 11.48 0.54
CA GLN A 53 5.16 12.65 0.81
C GLN A 53 5.45 12.83 2.31
N GLN A 54 4.48 12.58 3.19
CA GLN A 54 4.68 12.62 4.64
C GLN A 54 5.65 11.52 5.10
N LEU A 55 5.53 10.30 4.57
CA LEU A 55 6.48 9.22 4.84
C LEU A 55 7.90 9.59 4.40
N GLN A 56 8.04 10.15 3.20
CA GLN A 56 9.34 10.60 2.69
C GLN A 56 9.96 11.69 3.57
N ALA A 57 9.16 12.63 4.06
CA ALA A 57 9.62 13.70 4.93
C ALA A 57 10.22 13.20 6.24
N VAL A 58 9.84 11.99 6.69
CA VAL A 58 10.43 11.33 7.87
C VAL A 58 11.45 10.25 7.51
N GLY A 59 11.86 10.16 6.23
CA GLY A 59 12.89 9.22 5.76
C GLY A 59 12.40 7.79 5.46
N ILE A 60 11.10 7.60 5.29
CA ILE A 60 10.50 6.31 4.93
C ILE A 60 10.18 6.32 3.43
N ASN A 61 10.91 5.52 2.65
CA ASN A 61 10.84 5.52 1.19
C ASN A 61 10.38 4.19 0.59
N GLU A 62 10.38 3.12 1.36
CA GLU A 62 10.00 1.79 0.89
C GLU A 62 8.52 1.54 1.18
N VAL A 63 7.67 1.69 0.14
CA VAL A 63 6.22 1.67 0.25
C VAL A 63 5.61 0.78 -0.82
N TYR A 64 4.60 0.01 -0.42
CA TYR A 64 3.93 -0.98 -1.25
C TYR A 64 2.42 -0.80 -1.20
N ILE A 65 1.77 -0.85 -2.36
CA ILE A 65 0.31 -0.82 -2.50
C ILE A 65 -0.20 -2.23 -2.81
N ASP A 66 -1.24 -2.64 -2.11
CA ASP A 66 -1.87 -3.94 -2.24
C ASP A 66 -3.41 -3.86 -2.24
N GLY A 67 -4.06 -4.91 -1.77
CA GLY A 67 -5.50 -5.02 -1.66
C GLY A 67 -6.22 -5.05 -2.99
N SER A 68 -7.47 -4.65 -2.97
CA SER A 68 -8.31 -4.61 -4.16
C SER A 68 -7.88 -3.53 -5.16
N TYR A 69 -7.12 -2.53 -4.70
CA TYR A 69 -6.56 -1.50 -5.56
C TYR A 69 -5.48 -2.04 -6.51
N ALA A 70 -4.70 -3.01 -6.08
CA ALA A 70 -3.67 -3.69 -6.89
C ALA A 70 -4.22 -4.85 -7.74
N THR A 71 -5.51 -4.81 -8.10
CA THR A 71 -6.19 -5.80 -8.95
C THR A 71 -6.97 -5.12 -10.08
N ASP A 72 -7.55 -5.89 -10.99
CA ASP A 72 -8.43 -5.39 -12.04
C ASP A 72 -9.87 -5.13 -11.57
N LYS A 73 -10.16 -5.23 -10.26
CA LYS A 73 -11.48 -4.96 -9.69
C LYS A 73 -12.00 -3.60 -10.14
N PHE A 74 -13.25 -3.53 -10.61
CA PHE A 74 -13.85 -2.31 -11.13
C PHE A 74 -13.76 -1.14 -10.14
N HIS A 75 -14.26 -1.32 -8.92
CA HIS A 75 -14.28 -0.31 -7.86
C HIS A 75 -13.65 -0.91 -6.59
N PRO A 76 -12.39 -0.59 -6.26
CA PRO A 76 -11.81 -0.97 -4.97
C PRO A 76 -12.49 -0.18 -3.86
N ASN A 77 -12.71 -0.79 -2.68
CA ASN A 77 -13.33 -0.10 -1.56
C ASN A 77 -12.34 0.90 -0.91
N ASP A 78 -11.07 0.50 -0.92
CA ASP A 78 -9.96 1.12 -0.21
C ASP A 78 -8.64 0.84 -0.93
N MET A 79 -7.58 1.44 -0.43
CA MET A 79 -6.20 1.16 -0.80
C MET A 79 -5.45 0.65 0.43
N ASP A 80 -5.04 -0.60 0.39
CA ASP A 80 -4.17 -1.19 1.39
C ASP A 80 -2.72 -0.88 1.06
N VAL A 81 -1.97 -0.40 2.04
CA VAL A 81 -0.58 0.00 1.89
C VAL A 81 0.23 -0.56 3.05
N TYR A 82 1.41 -1.09 2.80
CA TYR A 82 2.39 -1.23 3.86
C TYR A 82 3.67 -0.46 3.53
N PHE A 83 4.35 -0.02 4.56
CA PHE A 83 5.61 0.70 4.43
C PHE A 83 6.65 0.14 5.40
N VAL A 84 7.87 0.01 4.91
CA VAL A 84 8.98 -0.55 5.67
C VAL A 84 9.65 0.55 6.49
N VAL A 85 9.71 0.34 7.79
CA VAL A 85 10.26 1.32 8.74
C VAL A 85 11.63 0.88 9.20
N PRO A 86 12.71 1.57 8.79
CA PRO A 86 14.03 1.34 9.34
C PRO A 86 14.04 1.67 10.85
N ARG A 87 14.66 0.79 11.63
CA ARG A 87 14.68 0.91 13.10
C ARG A 87 15.18 2.26 13.61
N ASN A 88 16.24 2.78 13.00
CA ASN A 88 16.81 4.07 13.36
C ASN A 88 15.84 5.22 13.10
N ILE A 89 15.06 5.16 12.02
CA ILE A 89 14.08 6.19 11.65
C ILE A 89 12.95 6.21 12.67
N TRP A 90 12.39 5.04 13.01
CA TRP A 90 11.31 4.97 14.00
C TRP A 90 11.73 5.48 15.37
N ARG A 91 12.92 5.07 15.84
CA ARG A 91 13.50 5.50 17.12
C ARG A 91 13.86 6.99 17.15
N SER A 92 14.08 7.62 16.00
CA SER A 92 14.32 9.07 15.90
C SER A 92 13.04 9.92 16.03
N GLY A 93 11.87 9.30 16.24
CA GLY A 93 10.60 10.00 16.44
C GLY A 93 9.77 10.16 15.18
N ALA A 94 10.00 9.34 14.14
CA ALA A 94 9.23 9.42 12.89
C ALA A 94 7.71 9.27 13.11
N GLU A 95 7.28 8.39 14.01
CA GLU A 95 5.86 8.23 14.34
C GLU A 95 5.25 9.53 14.88
N GLN A 96 5.94 10.18 15.82
CA GLN A 96 5.47 11.44 16.37
C GLN A 96 5.45 12.53 15.32
N ALA A 97 6.47 12.62 14.47
CA ALA A 97 6.52 13.57 13.38
C ALA A 97 5.38 13.37 12.37
N LEU A 98 5.01 12.13 12.05
CA LEU A 98 3.85 11.83 11.22
C LEU A 98 2.54 12.27 11.89
N LYS A 99 2.36 11.98 13.18
CA LYS A 99 1.20 12.41 13.96
C LYS A 99 1.10 13.94 14.05
N ASP A 100 2.22 14.63 14.13
CA ASP A 100 2.26 16.11 14.15
C ASP A 100 1.91 16.72 12.78
N MET A 101 2.25 16.04 11.68
CA MET A 101 1.88 16.46 10.32
C MET A 101 0.39 16.27 10.02
N ASP A 102 -0.19 15.15 10.46
CA ASP A 102 -1.60 14.84 10.26
C ASP A 102 -2.13 13.93 11.37
N PRO A 103 -2.56 14.50 12.50
CA PRO A 103 -3.01 13.74 13.67
C PRO A 103 -4.30 12.96 13.43
N GLU A 104 -5.10 13.34 12.44
CA GLU A 104 -6.32 12.62 12.08
C GLU A 104 -6.04 11.39 11.22
N PHE A 105 -5.00 11.42 10.40
CA PHE A 105 -4.62 10.30 9.56
C PHE A 105 -3.70 9.31 10.29
N TRP A 106 -2.58 9.78 10.86
CA TRP A 106 -1.55 8.93 11.46
C TRP A 106 -1.89 8.46 12.89
N ARG A 107 -3.17 8.20 13.10
CA ARG A 107 -3.67 7.67 14.36
C ARG A 107 -3.88 6.16 14.23
N PHE A 108 -3.02 5.39 14.92
CA PHE A 108 -3.02 3.93 14.89
C PHE A 108 -3.88 3.30 16.02
N GLU A 109 -4.65 4.08 16.74
CA GLU A 109 -5.64 3.58 17.69
C GLU A 109 -6.93 3.26 16.95
N PRO A 110 -7.40 1.99 16.98
CA PRO A 110 -8.64 1.62 16.30
C PRO A 110 -9.87 2.27 16.98
N GLU A 111 -10.83 2.65 16.16
CA GLU A 111 -12.13 3.17 16.62
C GLU A 111 -13.29 2.41 15.95
N LEU A 112 -14.51 2.56 16.50
CA LEU A 112 -15.70 1.99 15.88
C LEU A 112 -16.14 2.88 14.72
N GLY A 113 -16.19 2.30 13.53
CA GLY A 113 -16.76 2.93 12.34
C GLY A 113 -18.29 3.04 12.44
N VAL A 114 -18.89 3.80 11.53
CA VAL A 114 -20.35 3.96 11.44
C VAL A 114 -21.12 2.65 11.18
N ASP A 115 -20.43 1.65 10.64
CA ASP A 115 -20.94 0.30 10.41
C ASP A 115 -20.78 -0.63 11.64
N GLY A 116 -20.27 -0.11 12.75
CA GLY A 116 -20.03 -0.85 13.99
C GLY A 116 -18.80 -1.76 13.97
N LYS A 117 -17.98 -1.71 12.92
CA LYS A 117 -16.72 -2.45 12.85
C LYS A 117 -15.58 -1.66 13.43
N LEU A 118 -14.68 -2.38 14.10
CA LEU A 118 -13.43 -1.81 14.60
C LEU A 118 -12.44 -1.67 13.44
N GLY A 119 -11.83 -0.51 13.30
CA GLY A 119 -10.82 -0.23 12.28
C GLY A 119 -10.07 1.06 12.55
N TYR A 120 -9.10 1.39 11.72
CA TYR A 120 -8.35 2.62 11.88
C TYR A 120 -9.10 3.83 11.28
N PRO A 121 -9.01 5.02 11.89
CA PRO A 121 -9.63 6.24 11.38
C PRO A 121 -9.29 6.55 9.93
N MET A 122 -8.05 6.26 9.51
CA MET A 122 -7.59 6.46 8.14
C MET A 122 -8.42 5.66 7.11
N ALA A 123 -8.83 4.43 7.44
CA ALA A 123 -9.68 3.62 6.57
C ALA A 123 -11.07 4.24 6.39
N PHE A 124 -11.68 4.67 7.48
CA PHE A 124 -13.05 5.21 7.45
C PHE A 124 -13.15 6.59 6.79
N ARG A 125 -12.11 7.42 6.93
CA ARG A 125 -12.14 8.82 6.48
C ARG A 125 -11.49 9.04 5.13
N HIS A 126 -10.47 8.24 4.80
CA HIS A 126 -9.63 8.43 3.61
C HIS A 126 -9.63 7.24 2.65
N HIS A 127 -10.29 6.14 3.03
CA HIS A 127 -10.29 4.89 2.27
C HIS A 127 -8.88 4.37 1.97
N ILE A 128 -7.94 4.60 2.87
CA ILE A 128 -6.56 4.10 2.81
C ILE A 128 -6.22 3.50 4.17
N GLU A 129 -5.68 2.29 4.18
CA GLU A 129 -5.08 1.69 5.36
C GLU A 129 -3.58 1.54 5.17
N MET A 130 -2.80 2.10 6.11
CA MET A 130 -1.34 2.09 6.03
C MET A 130 -0.73 1.35 7.23
N TYR A 131 0.03 0.30 6.95
CA TYR A 131 0.58 -0.62 7.95
C TYR A 131 2.09 -0.47 8.04
N PRO A 132 2.66 -0.10 9.21
CA PRO A 132 4.10 -0.11 9.40
C PRO A 132 4.62 -1.54 9.53
N VAL A 133 5.70 -1.85 8.81
CA VAL A 133 6.45 -3.10 8.91
C VAL A 133 7.84 -2.77 9.44
N TYR A 134 8.19 -3.33 10.58
CA TYR A 134 9.46 -3.05 11.27
C TYR A 134 10.55 -4.04 10.86
N LEU A 135 11.70 -3.54 10.42
CA LEU A 135 12.85 -4.38 10.02
C LEU A 135 13.59 -5.05 11.18
N GLU A 136 13.16 -4.89 12.42
CA GLU A 136 13.89 -5.42 13.59
C GLU A 136 14.09 -6.94 13.58
N HIS A 137 13.30 -7.67 12.83
CA HIS A 137 13.27 -9.13 12.82
C HIS A 137 13.33 -9.76 11.42
N THR A 138 13.57 -8.98 10.39
CA THR A 138 13.81 -9.54 9.06
C THR A 138 15.31 -9.72 8.86
N PRO A 139 15.86 -10.95 8.97
CA PRO A 139 17.13 -11.26 8.34
C PRO A 139 17.02 -10.89 6.88
N ASP A 140 18.13 -10.53 6.26
CA ASP A 140 18.18 -10.26 4.83
C ASP A 140 17.33 -11.31 4.11
N HIS A 141 16.29 -10.88 3.38
CA HIS A 141 15.28 -11.77 2.78
C HIS A 141 15.86 -12.93 1.97
N ALA A 142 17.13 -12.81 1.55
CA ALA A 142 17.89 -13.85 0.85
C ALA A 142 18.33 -15.01 1.76
N GLU A 143 18.46 -14.80 3.08
CA GLU A 143 19.09 -15.79 3.97
C GLU A 143 18.08 -16.61 4.80
N CYS A 144 16.85 -16.10 5.04
CA CYS A 144 15.83 -16.80 5.82
C CYS A 144 14.41 -16.49 5.32
N PRO A 145 13.94 -17.08 4.23
CA PRO A 145 12.59 -16.84 3.67
C PRO A 145 11.44 -17.21 4.62
N GLU A 146 11.67 -18.05 5.60
CA GLU A 146 10.70 -18.48 6.63
C GLU A 146 10.45 -17.42 7.72
N MET A 147 11.30 -16.39 7.82
CA MET A 147 11.17 -15.31 8.79
C MET A 147 10.62 -14.01 8.21
N VAL A 148 9.95 -14.10 7.06
CA VAL A 148 9.23 -12.95 6.48
C VAL A 148 8.14 -12.49 7.46
N ASP A 149 8.11 -11.17 7.73
CA ASP A 149 7.09 -10.57 8.56
C ASP A 149 5.69 -11.06 8.14
N PRO A 150 4.86 -11.56 9.08
CA PRO A 150 3.52 -12.06 8.77
C PRO A 150 2.66 -11.08 7.97
N THR A 151 2.87 -9.77 8.18
CA THR A 151 2.19 -8.70 7.44
C THR A 151 2.56 -8.73 5.96
N ILE A 152 3.85 -8.87 5.65
CA ILE A 152 4.33 -8.97 4.26
C ILE A 152 3.74 -10.22 3.58
N LYS A 153 3.76 -11.36 4.28
CA LYS A 153 3.18 -12.60 3.76
C LYS A 153 1.67 -12.46 3.53
N PHE A 154 0.96 -11.82 4.45
CA PHE A 154 -0.47 -11.54 4.32
C PHE A 154 -0.76 -10.74 3.04
N PHE A 155 -0.05 -9.65 2.80
CA PHE A 155 -0.24 -8.82 1.62
C PHE A 155 0.12 -9.52 0.31
N ARG A 156 1.06 -10.46 0.32
CA ARG A 156 1.48 -11.24 -0.87
C ARG A 156 0.64 -12.48 -1.12
N THR A 157 -0.39 -12.71 -0.35
CA THR A 157 -1.27 -13.87 -0.48
C THR A 157 -2.69 -13.42 -0.84
N ASP A 158 -3.25 -13.96 -1.92
CA ASP A 158 -4.65 -13.71 -2.25
C ASP A 158 -5.58 -14.39 -1.25
N LYS A 159 -6.46 -13.63 -0.64
CA LYS A 159 -7.34 -14.10 0.44
C LYS A 159 -8.35 -15.17 0.03
N TYR A 160 -8.66 -15.26 -1.27
CA TYR A 160 -9.64 -16.22 -1.78
C TYR A 160 -8.99 -17.50 -2.30
N SER A 161 -7.95 -17.39 -3.09
CA SER A 161 -7.26 -18.55 -3.67
C SER A 161 -6.12 -19.10 -2.82
N HIS A 162 -5.68 -18.33 -1.79
CA HIS A 162 -4.51 -18.61 -0.96
C HIS A 162 -3.21 -18.77 -1.76
N ARG A 163 -3.18 -18.23 -2.99
CA ARG A 163 -2.01 -18.23 -3.85
C ARG A 163 -1.21 -16.95 -3.68
N GLU A 164 0.07 -17.06 -3.93
CA GLU A 164 0.93 -15.89 -4.00
C GLU A 164 0.48 -14.94 -5.12
N LYS A 165 0.48 -13.65 -4.84
CA LYS A 165 0.13 -12.57 -5.76
C LYS A 165 1.20 -11.48 -5.73
N GLY A 166 1.27 -10.72 -6.82
CA GLY A 166 2.13 -9.55 -6.92
C GLY A 166 1.55 -8.33 -6.22
N ILE A 167 2.44 -7.41 -5.89
CA ILE A 167 2.11 -6.13 -5.28
C ILE A 167 2.82 -4.98 -6.02
N ILE A 168 2.33 -3.76 -5.84
CA ILE A 168 2.91 -2.58 -6.46
C ILE A 168 3.93 -1.97 -5.50
N LYS A 169 5.20 -1.90 -5.93
CA LYS A 169 6.26 -1.19 -5.20
C LYS A 169 6.41 0.22 -5.77
N ILE A 170 6.26 1.23 -4.94
CA ILE A 170 6.47 2.62 -5.36
C ILE A 170 7.98 2.89 -5.44
N GLN A 171 8.41 3.39 -6.59
CA GLN A 171 9.79 3.83 -6.82
C GLN A 171 9.81 5.30 -7.24
N GLU A 172 10.74 6.05 -6.70
CA GLU A 172 11.03 7.37 -7.26
C GLU A 172 11.83 7.22 -8.56
N VAL A 173 11.51 8.04 -9.54
CA VAL A 173 12.37 8.22 -10.69
C VAL A 173 13.58 9.00 -10.19
N GLN A 174 14.75 8.36 -10.12
CA GLN A 174 15.99 9.09 -9.89
C GLN A 174 16.16 10.05 -11.08
N ALA A 175 16.13 11.34 -10.77
CA ALA A 175 16.38 12.40 -11.74
C ALA A 175 17.85 12.42 -12.15
#